data_44a73a69d1b92e05edc7dc54ed151c1b
#
_entry.id   44a73a69d1b92e05edc7dc54ed151c1b
#
_cell.length_a   1.000
_cell.length_b   1.000
_cell.length_c   1.000
_cell.angle_alpha   90.00
_cell.angle_beta   90.00
_cell.angle_gamma   90.00
#
_symmetry.space_group_name_H-M   'P 1'
#
loop_
_entity.id
_entity.type
_entity.pdbx_description
1 polymer ?
#
loop_
_entity_poly.entity_id
_entity_poly.type
_entity_poly.pdbx_seq_one_letter_code
_entity_poly.pdbx_strand_id
1 'polypeptide(L)'
;MANKNIFLLIFIFSLSVYSQTNLTEKDSLSIIKVLDFQQSAWNDGNIDSFMKGYIKSNNLVFSGSGGPIYGWENTKERYLKSYPNVQIMGKLTFDVKRIRKVSKNVAYLIGEYHLKRSIEDSYGHFTLIWKKIKGKWYIVSDHTSSKT
;
A
#
# COMPACT_ATOMS: atom_id res chain seq x y z
N MET A 1 -61.02 30.91 -29.02
CA MET A 1 -59.88 30.00 -29.27
C MET A 1 -58.92 30.11 -28.11
N ALA A 2 -58.87 29.13 -27.24
CA ALA A 2 -58.05 29.16 -26.02
C ALA A 2 -56.76 28.38 -26.31
N ASN A 3 -55.61 29.10 -26.28
CA ASN A 3 -54.28 28.53 -26.36
C ASN A 3 -53.95 27.80 -25.06
N LYS A 4 -53.88 26.48 -25.09
CA LYS A 4 -53.34 25.68 -23.97
C LYS A 4 -51.82 25.60 -24.12
N ASN A 5 -51.10 26.40 -23.32
CA ASN A 5 -49.65 26.25 -23.14
C ASN A 5 -49.41 25.01 -22.27
N ILE A 6 -48.89 23.94 -22.89
CA ILE A 6 -48.42 22.75 -22.17
C ILE A 6 -47.02 23.04 -21.67
N PHE A 7 -46.86 23.26 -20.36
CA PHE A 7 -45.55 23.32 -19.71
C PHE A 7 -45.06 21.86 -19.53
N LEU A 8 -44.05 21.49 -20.32
CA LEU A 8 -43.34 20.22 -20.17
C LEU A 8 -42.32 20.34 -19.04
N LEU A 9 -42.63 19.81 -17.86
CA LEU A 9 -41.73 19.72 -16.72
C LEU A 9 -40.74 18.59 -17.02
N ILE A 10 -39.49 18.94 -17.43
CA ILE A 10 -38.38 17.97 -17.57
C ILE A 10 -37.84 17.70 -16.15
N PHE A 11 -38.18 16.53 -15.62
CA PHE A 11 -37.64 16.03 -14.35
C PHE A 11 -36.23 15.47 -14.63
N ILE A 12 -35.19 16.28 -14.35
CA ILE A 12 -33.81 15.84 -14.43
C ILE A 12 -33.54 14.96 -13.22
N PHE A 13 -33.60 13.64 -13.43
CA PHE A 13 -33.19 12.65 -12.44
C PHE A 13 -31.66 12.67 -12.36
N SER A 14 -31.09 13.39 -11.39
CA SER A 14 -29.68 13.32 -11.08
C SER A 14 -29.37 11.95 -10.48
N LEU A 15 -28.89 11.02 -11.31
CA LEU A 15 -28.31 9.75 -10.86
C LEU A 15 -27.03 10.07 -10.08
N SER A 16 -27.13 10.14 -8.76
CA SER A 16 -25.97 10.13 -7.89
C SER A 16 -25.22 8.82 -8.07
N VAL A 17 -24.17 8.80 -8.89
CA VAL A 17 -23.26 7.66 -9.02
C VAL A 17 -22.54 7.53 -7.68
N TYR A 18 -23.03 6.69 -6.80
CA TYR A 18 -22.28 6.25 -5.63
C TYR A 18 -21.04 5.54 -6.12
N SER A 19 -19.91 6.25 -6.15
CA SER A 19 -18.61 5.66 -6.42
C SER A 19 -18.36 4.56 -5.39
N GLN A 20 -18.25 3.32 -5.84
CA GLN A 20 -17.95 2.19 -4.98
C GLN A 20 -16.60 2.45 -4.27
N THR A 21 -16.67 2.76 -2.97
CA THR A 21 -15.50 3.08 -2.13
C THR A 21 -14.65 1.85 -1.78
N ASN A 22 -15.16 0.67 -2.08
CA ASN A 22 -14.45 -0.59 -1.81
C ASN A 22 -13.66 -1.05 -3.03
N LEU A 23 -12.46 -1.59 -2.78
CA LEU A 23 -11.72 -2.35 -3.79
C LEU A 23 -12.53 -3.57 -4.23
N THR A 24 -12.33 -4.02 -5.47
CA THR A 24 -12.81 -5.34 -5.86
C THR A 24 -12.10 -6.40 -5.03
N GLU A 25 -12.74 -7.53 -4.78
CA GLU A 25 -12.11 -8.66 -4.09
C GLU A 25 -10.81 -9.08 -4.79
N LYS A 26 -10.82 -9.13 -6.12
CA LYS A 26 -9.64 -9.42 -6.95
C LYS A 26 -8.48 -8.47 -6.68
N ASP A 27 -8.73 -7.17 -6.56
CA ASP A 27 -7.70 -6.17 -6.31
C ASP A 27 -7.17 -6.26 -4.88
N SER A 28 -8.06 -6.48 -3.91
CA SER A 28 -7.67 -6.70 -2.50
C SER A 28 -6.77 -7.93 -2.37
N LEU A 29 -7.17 -9.07 -2.95
CA LEU A 29 -6.37 -10.29 -2.95
C LEU A 29 -5.03 -10.10 -3.68
N SER A 30 -4.99 -9.29 -4.74
CA SER A 30 -3.74 -9.00 -5.45
C SER A 30 -2.76 -8.19 -4.60
N ILE A 31 -3.24 -7.23 -3.81
CA ILE A 31 -2.43 -6.46 -2.86
C ILE A 31 -1.92 -7.37 -1.74
N ILE A 32 -2.78 -8.20 -1.15
CA ILE A 32 -2.37 -9.15 -0.10
C ILE A 32 -1.28 -10.09 -0.61
N LYS A 33 -1.42 -10.64 -1.82
CA LYS A 33 -0.39 -11.51 -2.41
C LYS A 33 0.98 -10.83 -2.55
N VAL A 34 1.02 -9.52 -2.80
CA VAL A 34 2.30 -8.78 -2.83
C VAL A 34 2.89 -8.70 -1.42
N LEU A 35 2.09 -8.44 -0.38
CA LEU A 35 2.56 -8.44 1.01
C LEU A 35 3.04 -9.82 1.46
N ASP A 36 2.31 -10.88 1.14
CA ASP A 36 2.70 -12.26 1.45
C ASP A 36 4.03 -12.61 0.79
N PHE A 37 4.22 -12.20 -0.47
CA PHE A 37 5.48 -12.36 -1.18
C PHE A 37 6.61 -11.57 -0.50
N GLN A 38 6.37 -10.32 -0.09
CA GLN A 38 7.36 -9.50 0.63
C GLN A 38 7.72 -10.13 1.98
N GLN A 39 6.72 -10.61 2.73
CA GLN A 39 6.95 -11.30 4.00
C GLN A 39 7.80 -12.56 3.82
N SER A 40 7.50 -13.36 2.82
CA SER A 40 8.30 -14.56 2.49
C SER A 40 9.73 -14.17 2.11
N ALA A 41 9.90 -13.22 1.18
CA ALA A 41 11.22 -12.76 0.74
C ALA A 41 12.07 -12.21 1.90
N TRP A 42 11.44 -11.45 2.82
CA TRP A 42 12.11 -10.99 4.04
C TRP A 42 12.57 -12.15 4.91
N ASN A 43 11.69 -13.11 5.16
CA ASN A 43 11.95 -14.27 6.01
C ASN A 43 13.03 -15.21 5.41
N ASP A 44 13.24 -15.13 4.10
CA ASP A 44 14.33 -15.80 3.37
C ASP A 44 15.63 -14.94 3.34
N GLY A 45 15.65 -13.77 3.98
CA GLY A 45 16.79 -12.85 3.97
C GLY A 45 17.03 -12.14 2.63
N ASN A 46 16.04 -12.12 1.75
CA ASN A 46 16.16 -11.65 0.37
C ASN A 46 15.54 -10.25 0.19
N ILE A 47 16.33 -9.21 0.50
CA ILE A 47 15.91 -7.80 0.35
C ILE A 47 15.64 -7.45 -1.13
N ASP A 48 16.36 -8.02 -2.09
CA ASP A 48 16.13 -7.79 -3.52
C ASP A 48 14.72 -8.22 -3.94
N SER A 49 14.27 -9.36 -3.45
CA SER A 49 12.93 -9.85 -3.70
C SER A 49 11.88 -9.07 -2.91
N PHE A 50 12.14 -8.70 -1.65
CA PHE A 50 11.27 -7.84 -0.85
C PHE A 50 10.99 -6.52 -1.57
N MET A 51 12.00 -5.90 -2.15
CA MET A 51 11.89 -4.63 -2.86
C MET A 51 11.06 -4.69 -4.16
N LYS A 52 10.74 -5.89 -4.68
CA LYS A 52 9.86 -6.05 -5.85
C LYS A 52 8.40 -5.64 -5.58
N GLY A 53 7.98 -5.58 -4.33
CA GLY A 53 6.67 -5.04 -3.94
C GLY A 53 6.55 -3.53 -4.16
N TYR A 54 7.68 -2.81 -4.19
CA TYR A 54 7.72 -1.38 -4.41
C TYR A 54 7.87 -1.04 -5.90
N ILE A 55 7.34 0.13 -6.28
CA ILE A 55 7.55 0.66 -7.63
C ILE A 55 9.05 0.96 -7.83
N LYS A 56 9.64 0.44 -8.91
CA LYS A 56 11.01 0.79 -9.29
C LYS A 56 11.04 2.17 -9.96
N SER A 57 11.10 3.22 -9.14
CA SER A 57 11.00 4.62 -9.59
C SER A 57 11.72 5.55 -8.61
N ASN A 58 12.23 6.68 -9.13
CA ASN A 58 12.77 7.77 -8.31
C ASN A 58 11.68 8.49 -7.49
N ASN A 59 10.41 8.28 -7.83
CA ASN A 59 9.26 8.87 -7.13
C ASN A 59 8.73 7.99 -5.98
N LEU A 60 9.34 6.84 -5.70
CA LEU A 60 9.03 6.07 -4.50
C LEU A 60 9.37 6.91 -3.26
N VAL A 61 8.47 6.93 -2.29
CA VAL A 61 8.72 7.58 -0.99
C VAL A 61 8.65 6.53 0.10
N PHE A 62 9.71 6.38 0.88
CA PHE A 62 9.71 5.65 2.14
C PHE A 62 9.94 6.64 3.29
N SER A 63 9.07 6.64 4.30
CA SER A 63 9.17 7.49 5.48
C SER A 63 9.19 6.63 6.74
N GLY A 64 10.28 6.65 7.45
CA GLY A 64 10.44 6.00 8.75
C GLY A 64 10.81 7.01 9.84
N SER A 65 11.27 6.55 11.01
CA SER A 65 11.70 7.41 12.14
C SER A 65 12.83 8.37 11.77
N GLY A 66 13.67 8.04 10.78
CA GLY A 66 14.74 8.90 10.28
C GLY A 66 14.30 9.92 9.22
N GLY A 67 12.99 10.00 8.92
CA GLY A 67 12.45 10.90 7.91
C GLY A 67 12.27 10.24 6.54
N PRO A 68 11.91 11.04 5.50
CA PRO A 68 11.61 10.52 4.17
C PRO A 68 12.89 10.22 3.37
N ILE A 69 12.83 9.11 2.63
CA ILE A 69 13.83 8.69 1.64
C ILE A 69 13.11 8.58 0.30
N TYR A 70 13.73 9.09 -0.74
CA TYR A 70 13.17 9.13 -2.09
C TYR A 70 13.91 8.20 -3.03
N GLY A 71 13.16 7.48 -3.87
CA GLY A 71 13.68 6.59 -4.88
C GLY A 71 13.88 5.15 -4.41
N TRP A 72 13.69 4.23 -5.35
CA TRP A 72 13.75 2.79 -5.11
C TRP A 72 15.14 2.31 -4.67
N GLU A 73 16.20 2.80 -5.34
CA GLU A 73 17.58 2.41 -5.03
C GLU A 73 17.98 2.89 -3.62
N ASN A 74 17.70 4.13 -3.27
CA ASN A 74 17.99 4.67 -1.93
C ASN A 74 17.21 3.94 -0.83
N THR A 75 15.95 3.58 -1.11
CA THR A 75 15.13 2.78 -0.18
C THR A 75 15.74 1.40 0.01
N LYS A 76 16.17 0.74 -1.06
CA LYS A 76 16.85 -0.55 -1.00
C LYS A 76 18.16 -0.46 -0.19
N GLU A 77 18.99 0.53 -0.47
CA GLU A 77 20.25 0.76 0.24
C GLU A 77 20.01 0.96 1.75
N ARG A 78 18.99 1.74 2.12
CA ARG A 78 18.58 1.88 3.52
C ARG A 78 18.23 0.53 4.15
N TYR A 79 17.47 -0.33 3.46
CA TYR A 79 17.14 -1.66 3.98
C TYR A 79 18.39 -2.52 4.18
N LEU A 80 19.29 -2.58 3.20
CA LEU A 80 20.54 -3.32 3.29
C LEU A 80 21.43 -2.83 4.45
N LYS A 81 21.50 -1.52 4.67
CA LYS A 81 22.26 -0.92 5.77
C LYS A 81 21.63 -1.20 7.14
N SER A 82 20.30 -1.12 7.24
CA SER A 82 19.59 -1.29 8.52
C SER A 82 19.41 -2.75 8.92
N TYR A 83 19.44 -3.66 7.95
CA TYR A 83 19.21 -5.10 8.13
C TYR A 83 20.29 -5.93 7.45
N PRO A 84 21.55 -5.84 7.95
CA PRO A 84 22.72 -6.42 7.25
C PRO A 84 22.78 -7.95 7.30
N ASN A 85 21.99 -8.60 8.12
CA ASN A 85 21.95 -10.05 8.27
C ASN A 85 20.60 -10.54 8.82
N VAL A 86 20.37 -11.85 8.74
CA VAL A 86 19.11 -12.48 9.15
C VAL A 86 18.80 -12.35 10.65
N GLN A 87 19.81 -12.23 11.52
CA GLN A 87 19.60 -12.04 12.95
C GLN A 87 18.99 -10.65 13.23
N ILE A 88 19.47 -9.62 12.52
CA ILE A 88 18.93 -8.24 12.63
C ILE A 88 17.57 -8.13 11.93
N MET A 89 17.40 -8.81 10.79
CA MET A 89 16.11 -8.86 10.09
C MET A 89 15.02 -9.48 10.95
N GLY A 90 15.30 -10.60 11.59
CA GLY A 90 14.30 -11.37 12.31
C GLY A 90 13.24 -11.97 11.40
N LYS A 91 12.22 -12.54 12.00
CA LYS A 91 11.05 -13.11 11.29
C LYS A 91 9.94 -12.09 11.21
N LEU A 92 9.59 -11.68 10.00
CA LEU A 92 8.54 -10.70 9.72
C LEU A 92 7.18 -11.37 9.67
N THR A 93 6.19 -10.70 10.29
CA THR A 93 4.76 -10.94 10.11
C THR A 93 4.07 -9.63 9.82
N PHE A 94 3.14 -9.63 8.87
CA PHE A 94 2.23 -8.51 8.63
C PHE A 94 0.83 -8.84 9.14
N ASP A 95 0.18 -7.85 9.75
CA ASP A 95 -1.25 -7.90 10.09
C ASP A 95 -1.97 -6.74 9.41
N VAL A 96 -2.78 -7.04 8.40
CA VAL A 96 -3.49 -6.05 7.61
C VAL A 96 -4.77 -5.64 8.32
N LYS A 97 -4.85 -4.39 8.76
CA LYS A 97 -6.01 -3.83 9.47
C LYS A 97 -7.07 -3.30 8.51
N ARG A 98 -6.66 -2.68 7.41
CA ARG A 98 -7.59 -2.06 6.46
C ARG A 98 -6.98 -1.88 5.09
N ILE A 99 -7.78 -2.16 4.06
CA ILE A 99 -7.51 -1.77 2.67
C ILE A 99 -8.69 -0.94 2.17
N ARG A 100 -8.45 0.20 1.52
CA ARG A 100 -9.47 1.05 0.95
C ARG A 100 -9.06 1.56 -0.43
N LYS A 101 -10.04 1.63 -1.31
CA LYS A 101 -9.91 2.27 -2.61
C LYS A 101 -9.88 3.80 -2.45
N VAL A 102 -8.94 4.45 -3.10
CA VAL A 102 -8.89 5.91 -3.24
C VAL A 102 -9.39 6.33 -4.62
N SER A 103 -8.97 5.60 -5.67
CA SER A 103 -9.43 5.79 -7.05
C SER A 103 -9.38 4.46 -7.80
N LYS A 104 -9.70 4.47 -9.11
CA LYS A 104 -9.68 3.25 -9.96
C LYS A 104 -8.38 2.44 -9.83
N ASN A 105 -7.24 3.14 -9.73
CA ASN A 105 -5.92 2.53 -9.74
C ASN A 105 -5.08 2.87 -8.50
N VAL A 106 -5.70 3.41 -7.44
CA VAL A 106 -5.03 3.80 -6.20
C VAL A 106 -5.79 3.27 -5.00
N ALA A 107 -5.05 2.69 -4.06
CA ALA A 107 -5.55 2.23 -2.78
C ALA A 107 -4.60 2.66 -1.65
N TYR A 108 -5.11 2.70 -0.43
CA TYR A 108 -4.25 2.70 0.74
C TYR A 108 -4.49 1.45 1.58
N LEU A 109 -3.46 1.07 2.33
CA LEU A 109 -3.51 -0.03 3.27
C LEU A 109 -2.89 0.43 4.59
N ILE A 110 -3.55 0.08 5.69
CA ILE A 110 -3.03 0.25 7.05
C ILE A 110 -2.80 -1.14 7.63
N GLY A 111 -1.63 -1.34 8.23
CA GLY A 111 -1.26 -2.60 8.86
C GLY A 111 -0.29 -2.42 10.00
N GLU A 112 0.03 -3.54 10.61
CA GLU A 112 1.07 -3.69 11.63
C GLU A 112 2.13 -4.64 11.11
N TYR A 113 3.38 -4.39 11.52
CA TYR A 113 4.46 -5.35 11.33
C TYR A 113 5.00 -5.82 12.69
N HIS A 114 5.47 -7.03 12.71
CA HIS A 114 6.21 -7.59 13.84
C HIS A 114 7.46 -8.31 13.30
N LEU A 115 8.62 -7.89 13.77
CA LEU A 115 9.90 -8.55 13.55
C LEU A 115 10.28 -9.27 14.84
N LYS A 116 10.09 -10.59 14.85
CA LYS A 116 10.56 -11.44 15.96
C LYS A 116 12.05 -11.69 15.79
N ARG A 117 12.86 -11.23 16.74
CA ARG A 117 14.32 -11.27 16.68
C ARG A 117 14.90 -11.90 17.95
N SER A 118 16.11 -12.44 17.86
CA SER A 118 16.83 -12.97 19.02
C SER A 118 17.38 -11.90 19.95
N ILE A 119 17.52 -10.67 19.47
CA ILE A 119 18.05 -9.53 20.26
C ILE A 119 16.91 -8.81 20.99
N GLU A 120 15.97 -8.23 20.24
CA GLU A 120 14.81 -7.50 20.75
C GLU A 120 13.80 -7.44 19.61
N ASP A 121 12.54 -7.75 19.93
CA ASP A 121 11.46 -7.65 18.94
C ASP A 121 11.26 -6.20 18.51
N SER A 122 10.91 -6.00 17.23
CA SER A 122 10.54 -4.70 16.70
C SER A 122 9.17 -4.79 16.07
N TYR A 123 8.29 -3.84 16.38
CA TYR A 123 6.95 -3.80 15.84
C TYR A 123 6.47 -2.36 15.67
N GLY A 124 5.46 -2.18 14.89
CA GLY A 124 4.86 -0.88 14.65
C GLY A 124 3.79 -0.93 13.58
N HIS A 125 3.41 0.25 13.13
CA HIS A 125 2.32 0.42 12.18
C HIS A 125 2.88 0.95 10.87
N PHE A 126 2.19 0.63 9.78
CA PHE A 126 2.51 1.19 8.48
C PHE A 126 1.26 1.62 7.73
N THR A 127 1.43 2.62 6.88
CA THR A 127 0.44 3.05 5.89
C THR A 127 1.11 3.00 4.53
N LEU A 128 0.53 2.20 3.63
CA LEU A 128 1.02 2.02 2.26
C LEU A 128 0.05 2.65 1.28
N ILE A 129 0.56 3.46 0.35
CA ILE A 129 -0.18 3.88 -0.83
C ILE A 129 0.20 2.95 -1.99
N TRP A 130 -0.82 2.37 -2.59
CA TRP A 130 -0.71 1.42 -3.69
C TRP A 130 -1.16 2.05 -4.99
N LYS A 131 -0.46 1.74 -6.09
CA LYS A 131 -0.85 2.13 -7.44
C LYS A 131 -0.86 0.92 -8.36
N LYS A 132 -1.94 0.78 -9.14
CA LYS A 132 -2.08 -0.27 -10.16
C LYS A 132 -1.49 0.22 -11.47
N ILE A 133 -0.47 -0.47 -11.99
CA ILE A 133 0.27 -0.13 -13.21
C ILE A 133 0.30 -1.38 -14.08
N LYS A 134 -0.23 -1.27 -15.30
CA LYS A 134 -0.31 -2.41 -16.25
C LYS A 134 -0.89 -3.68 -15.59
N GLY A 135 -1.93 -3.51 -14.77
CA GLY A 135 -2.64 -4.60 -14.10
C GLY A 135 -1.99 -5.14 -12.82
N LYS A 136 -0.82 -4.67 -12.42
CA LYS A 136 -0.11 -5.08 -11.21
C LYS A 136 -0.11 -3.98 -10.15
N TRP A 137 -0.23 -4.34 -8.88
CA TRP A 137 -0.18 -3.41 -7.76
C TRP A 137 1.24 -3.26 -7.23
N TYR A 138 1.66 -2.02 -6.96
CA TYR A 138 2.95 -1.65 -6.40
C TYR A 138 2.78 -0.62 -5.28
N ILE A 139 3.59 -0.71 -4.25
CA ILE A 139 3.72 0.32 -3.22
C ILE A 139 4.43 1.52 -3.85
N VAL A 140 3.81 2.70 -3.76
CA VAL A 140 4.39 3.96 -4.25
C VAL A 140 4.76 4.91 -3.12
N SER A 141 4.19 4.70 -1.93
CA SER A 141 4.57 5.40 -0.71
C SER A 141 4.40 4.45 0.47
N ASP A 142 5.35 4.49 1.39
CA ASP A 142 5.39 3.73 2.63
C ASP A 142 5.70 4.69 3.77
N HIS A 143 4.82 4.73 4.75
CA HIS A 143 5.11 5.39 6.03
C HIS A 143 5.03 4.34 7.14
N THR A 144 6.15 4.11 7.78
CA THR A 144 6.28 3.12 8.85
C THR A 144 6.75 3.80 10.14
N SER A 145 5.99 3.63 11.21
CA SER A 145 6.36 3.99 12.58
C SER A 145 6.79 2.75 13.34
N SER A 146 7.80 2.87 14.21
CA SER A 146 8.17 1.83 15.16
C SER A 146 7.69 2.21 16.56
N LYS A 147 7.24 1.23 17.31
CA LYS A 147 6.98 1.35 18.73
C LYS A 147 8.29 0.98 19.44
N THR A 148 8.82 1.92 20.17
CA THR A 148 9.92 1.73 21.13
C THR A 148 9.40 1.22 22.44
#